data_120a3b3c88d86a1cd6835d19febf4e69
#
_entry.id   120a3b3c88d86a1cd6835d19febf4e69
#
_cell.length_a   1.000
_cell.length_b   1.000
_cell.length_c   1.000
_cell.angle_alpha   90.00
_cell.angle_beta   90.00
_cell.angle_gamma   90.00
#
_symmetry.space_group_name_H-M   'P 1'
#
loop_
_entity.id
_entity.type
_entity.pdbx_description
1 polymer ?
#
loop_
_entity_poly.entity_id
_entity_poly.type
_entity_poly.pdbx_seq_one_letter_code
_entity_poly.pdbx_strand_id
1 'polypeptide(L)'
;SDELNHASIIDGVRLCKAKRYRYKHSDMQDLEQQLIDAQEQRHRIIVTDGVFSMDGDIAKMNEICDLADKYDALVMTDECHSAGFIGKTGRGVPEYHGVMDRVDIVTGTLGKALGGAMGGYTTGKKEIIEMLRQRSRPYLFSNSLAPSIVGAANKVFDILSSSTELRDKLEDNTNYFKEKIVAAGFDVKEGDSPIVPIMLYDAALSQKFADLLLKEGVYAIGFFYPVVPKGKAR
;
A
#
# COMPACT_ATOMS: atom_id res chain seq x y z
N SER A 1 -9.74 9.11 5.46
CA SER A 1 -8.73 8.03 5.28
C SER A 1 -9.34 6.68 5.60
N ASP A 2 -8.92 5.63 4.88
CA ASP A 2 -9.29 4.24 5.20
C ASP A 2 -8.82 3.88 6.62
N GLU A 3 -9.60 3.09 7.34
CA GLU A 3 -9.31 2.75 8.74
C GLU A 3 -8.12 1.78 8.90
N LEU A 4 -7.78 1.02 7.87
CA LEU A 4 -6.65 0.09 7.86
C LEU A 4 -5.39 0.64 7.20
N ASN A 5 -5.36 1.92 6.86
CA ASN A 5 -4.15 2.56 6.32
C ASN A 5 -2.93 2.32 7.20
N HIS A 6 -1.76 2.29 6.58
CA HIS A 6 -0.48 2.17 7.28
C HIS A 6 -0.33 3.21 8.40
N ALA A 7 0.32 2.83 9.47
CA ALA A 7 0.50 3.67 10.67
C ALA A 7 1.07 5.06 10.36
N SER A 8 1.98 5.17 9.40
CA SER A 8 2.55 6.46 8.98
C SER A 8 1.52 7.43 8.41
N ILE A 9 0.53 6.92 7.67
CA ILE A 9 -0.60 7.71 7.16
C ILE A 9 -1.49 8.14 8.32
N ILE A 10 -1.83 7.20 9.21
CA ILE A 10 -2.66 7.49 10.40
C ILE A 10 -2.00 8.58 11.25
N ASP A 11 -0.70 8.48 11.50
CA ASP A 11 0.03 9.46 12.29
C ASP A 11 0.17 10.79 11.55
N GLY A 12 0.44 10.79 10.25
CA GLY A 12 0.46 12.00 9.44
C GLY A 12 -0.88 12.75 9.46
N VAL A 13 -1.98 12.03 9.34
CA VAL A 13 -3.35 12.58 9.43
C VAL A 13 -3.62 13.11 10.85
N ARG A 14 -3.12 12.45 11.89
CA ARG A 14 -3.26 12.92 13.29
C ARG A 14 -2.46 14.18 13.59
N LEU A 15 -1.29 14.33 12.98
CA LEU A 15 -0.41 15.49 13.17
C LEU A 15 -0.85 16.73 12.40
N CYS A 16 -1.68 16.58 11.35
CA CYS A 16 -2.16 17.71 10.59
C CYS A 16 -3.29 18.46 11.32
N LYS A 17 -3.51 19.73 10.93
CA LYS A 17 -4.59 20.59 11.48
C LYS A 17 -5.91 20.40 10.76
N ALA A 18 -5.95 19.61 9.68
CA ALA A 18 -7.17 19.37 8.93
C ALA A 18 -8.18 18.57 9.77
N LYS A 19 -9.47 18.76 9.50
CA LYS A 19 -10.51 17.91 10.05
C LYS A 19 -10.35 16.50 9.49
N ARG A 20 -10.46 15.51 10.35
CA ARG A 20 -10.19 14.10 10.03
C ARG A 20 -11.49 13.35 9.92
N TYR A 21 -11.61 12.61 8.82
CA TYR A 21 -12.71 11.70 8.54
C TYR A 21 -12.11 10.32 8.28
N ARG A 22 -12.64 9.30 8.93
CA ARG A 22 -12.21 7.91 8.76
C ARG A 22 -13.38 7.09 8.25
N TYR A 23 -13.19 6.36 7.18
CA TYR A 23 -14.19 5.44 6.67
C TYR A 23 -13.75 3.99 6.93
N LYS A 24 -14.73 3.09 7.01
CA LYS A 24 -14.51 1.66 7.20
C LYS A 24 -13.77 1.07 6.02
N HIS A 25 -12.92 0.10 6.30
CA HIS A 25 -12.07 -0.52 5.30
C HIS A 25 -12.85 -0.97 4.06
N SER A 26 -12.42 -0.48 2.89
CA SER A 26 -13.01 -0.78 1.57
C SER A 26 -14.53 -0.57 1.46
N ASP A 27 -15.14 0.21 2.36
CA ASP A 27 -16.55 0.55 2.36
C ASP A 27 -16.78 1.87 1.62
N MET A 28 -17.17 1.77 0.35
CA MET A 28 -17.37 2.95 -0.51
C MET A 28 -18.63 3.72 -0.13
N GLN A 29 -19.62 3.11 0.51
CA GLN A 29 -20.80 3.81 1.01
C GLN A 29 -20.44 4.66 2.23
N ASP A 30 -19.63 4.13 3.14
CA ASP A 30 -19.14 4.92 4.28
C ASP A 30 -18.18 6.02 3.81
N LEU A 31 -17.31 5.76 2.81
CA LEU A 31 -16.48 6.80 2.20
C LEU A 31 -17.36 7.94 1.62
N GLU A 32 -18.40 7.59 0.88
CA GLU A 32 -19.32 8.59 0.33
C GLU A 32 -19.98 9.42 1.43
N GLN A 33 -20.44 8.78 2.51
CA GLN A 33 -21.02 9.49 3.64
C GLN A 33 -20.03 10.49 4.28
N GLN A 34 -18.76 10.06 4.47
CA GLN A 34 -17.72 10.94 5.01
C GLN A 34 -17.44 12.14 4.06
N LEU A 35 -17.53 11.95 2.75
CA LEU A 35 -17.37 13.02 1.77
C LEU A 35 -18.55 14.00 1.80
N ILE A 36 -19.78 13.52 2.00
CA ILE A 36 -20.98 14.34 2.21
C ILE A 36 -20.79 15.19 3.47
N ASP A 37 -20.35 14.59 4.56
CA ASP A 37 -20.14 15.30 5.84
C ASP A 37 -18.97 16.29 5.78
N ALA A 38 -18.10 16.15 4.77
CA ALA A 38 -16.94 17.01 4.56
C ALA A 38 -17.18 18.18 3.59
N GLN A 39 -18.40 18.38 3.08
CA GLN A 39 -18.66 19.37 2.02
C GLN A 39 -18.39 20.83 2.44
N GLU A 40 -18.47 21.15 3.72
CA GLU A 40 -18.12 22.48 4.23
C GLU A 40 -16.61 22.75 4.27
N GLN A 41 -15.78 21.71 4.07
CA GLN A 41 -14.32 21.88 4.07
C GLN A 41 -13.87 22.50 2.74
N ARG A 42 -12.92 23.44 2.82
CA ARG A 42 -12.40 24.15 1.64
C ARG A 42 -11.77 23.20 0.60
N HIS A 43 -11.03 22.21 1.07
CA HIS A 43 -10.39 21.17 0.25
C HIS A 43 -10.57 19.83 0.93
N ARG A 44 -10.69 18.78 0.13
CA ARG A 44 -10.83 17.39 0.57
C ARG A 44 -9.72 16.56 -0.06
N ILE A 45 -9.22 15.59 0.69
CA ILE A 45 -8.28 14.61 0.20
C ILE A 45 -8.66 13.23 0.73
N ILE A 46 -8.78 12.26 -0.17
CA ILE A 46 -8.94 10.85 0.17
C ILE A 46 -7.54 10.23 0.21
N VAL A 47 -7.23 9.53 1.30
CA VAL A 47 -5.93 8.87 1.48
C VAL A 47 -6.14 7.39 1.74
N THR A 48 -5.46 6.53 0.98
CA THR A 48 -5.55 5.07 1.11
C THR A 48 -4.20 4.41 0.81
N ASP A 49 -3.95 3.24 1.42
CA ASP A 49 -2.97 2.31 0.87
C ASP A 49 -3.48 1.78 -0.47
N GLY A 50 -2.61 1.55 -1.43
CA GLY A 50 -2.95 0.85 -2.66
C GLY A 50 -3.15 -0.65 -2.40
N VAL A 51 -2.20 -1.27 -1.71
CA VAL A 51 -2.30 -2.64 -1.18
C VAL A 51 -2.10 -2.61 0.33
N PHE A 52 -3.04 -3.16 1.07
CA PHE A 52 -3.01 -3.22 2.53
C PHE A 52 -2.11 -4.36 3.00
N SER A 53 -1.00 -4.03 3.64
CA SER A 53 0.10 -4.96 3.95
C SER A 53 -0.28 -6.16 4.80
N MET A 54 -1.23 -5.99 5.72
CA MET A 54 -1.62 -7.06 6.66
C MET A 54 -2.67 -8.01 6.08
N ASP A 55 -3.35 -7.59 5.04
CA ASP A 55 -4.52 -8.28 4.49
C ASP A 55 -4.34 -8.72 3.03
N GLY A 56 -3.47 -8.05 2.29
CA GLY A 56 -3.27 -8.31 0.87
C GLY A 56 -4.38 -7.74 -0.04
N ASP A 57 -5.32 -7.01 0.52
CA ASP A 57 -6.41 -6.40 -0.23
C ASP A 57 -5.89 -5.28 -1.13
N ILE A 58 -6.45 -5.17 -2.31
CA ILE A 58 -6.22 -4.06 -3.24
C ILE A 58 -7.33 -3.02 -3.03
N ALA A 59 -6.95 -1.76 -2.89
CA ALA A 59 -7.91 -0.66 -2.78
C ALA A 59 -8.79 -0.56 -4.03
N LYS A 60 -10.08 -0.28 -3.86
CA LYS A 60 -11.05 -0.06 -4.95
C LYS A 60 -10.83 1.31 -5.61
N MET A 61 -9.65 1.49 -6.22
CA MET A 61 -9.16 2.80 -6.66
C MET A 61 -10.05 3.46 -7.70
N ASN A 62 -10.69 2.69 -8.59
CA ASN A 62 -11.67 3.21 -9.54
C ASN A 62 -12.88 3.84 -8.85
N GLU A 63 -13.48 3.14 -7.86
CA GLU A 63 -14.62 3.67 -7.11
C GLU A 63 -14.22 4.88 -6.22
N ILE A 64 -13.02 4.84 -5.65
CA ILE A 64 -12.46 5.97 -4.89
C ILE A 64 -12.31 7.20 -5.80
N CYS A 65 -11.78 7.02 -7.01
CA CYS A 65 -11.65 8.11 -7.98
C CYS A 65 -13.02 8.64 -8.43
N ASP A 66 -14.02 7.76 -8.62
CA ASP A 66 -15.38 8.18 -8.98
C ASP A 66 -16.01 9.06 -7.89
N LEU A 67 -15.83 8.69 -6.63
CA LEU A 67 -16.25 9.50 -5.50
C LEU A 67 -15.43 10.80 -5.37
N ALA A 68 -14.14 10.76 -5.64
CA ALA A 68 -13.29 11.95 -5.63
C ALA A 68 -13.74 12.98 -6.66
N ASP A 69 -14.02 12.55 -7.88
CA ASP A 69 -14.54 13.43 -8.94
C ASP A 69 -15.91 13.99 -8.55
N LYS A 70 -16.81 13.16 -8.01
CA LYS A 70 -18.16 13.57 -7.59
C LYS A 70 -18.15 14.62 -6.50
N TYR A 71 -17.19 14.56 -5.58
CA TYR A 71 -17.15 15.41 -4.38
C TYR A 71 -16.00 16.43 -4.39
N ASP A 72 -15.33 16.63 -5.52
CA ASP A 72 -14.20 17.55 -5.69
C ASP A 72 -13.11 17.30 -4.63
N ALA A 73 -12.59 16.09 -4.57
CA ALA A 73 -11.55 15.67 -3.66
C ALA A 73 -10.29 15.23 -4.40
N LEU A 74 -9.13 15.48 -3.81
CA LEU A 74 -7.86 14.91 -4.27
C LEU A 74 -7.74 13.46 -3.83
N VAL A 75 -7.00 12.66 -4.60
CA VAL A 75 -6.69 11.26 -4.26
C VAL A 75 -5.21 11.09 -4.02
N MET A 76 -4.87 10.54 -2.85
CA MET A 76 -3.51 10.11 -2.51
C MET A 76 -3.50 8.61 -2.24
N THR A 77 -2.58 7.89 -2.88
CA THR A 77 -2.35 6.46 -2.66
C THR A 77 -0.92 6.19 -2.18
N ASP A 78 -0.80 5.27 -1.23
CA ASP A 78 0.49 4.70 -0.83
C ASP A 78 0.73 3.39 -1.58
N GLU A 79 1.73 3.39 -2.45
CA GLU A 79 2.09 2.26 -3.29
C GLU A 79 3.28 1.45 -2.75
N CYS A 80 3.55 1.55 -1.45
CA CYS A 80 4.67 0.84 -0.81
C CYS A 80 4.61 -0.69 -0.91
N HIS A 81 3.41 -1.25 -1.09
CA HIS A 81 3.17 -2.67 -1.24
C HIS A 81 2.62 -3.06 -2.63
N SER A 82 2.82 -2.21 -3.64
CA SER A 82 2.28 -2.43 -4.99
C SER A 82 3.24 -1.96 -6.09
N ALA A 83 3.96 -0.86 -5.87
CA ALA A 83 4.90 -0.34 -6.87
C ALA A 83 6.01 -1.36 -7.17
N GLY A 84 6.21 -1.64 -8.45
CA GLY A 84 7.16 -2.59 -9.00
C GLY A 84 6.53 -3.91 -9.44
N PHE A 85 5.29 -4.24 -9.01
CA PHE A 85 4.71 -5.57 -9.32
C PHE A 85 3.18 -5.62 -9.47
N ILE A 86 2.42 -4.68 -8.96
CA ILE A 86 0.97 -4.59 -9.23
C ILE A 86 0.73 -3.78 -10.51
N GLY A 87 -0.24 -4.21 -11.31
CA GLY A 87 -0.54 -3.65 -12.62
C GLY A 87 0.26 -4.33 -13.74
N LYS A 88 -0.14 -4.09 -14.97
CA LYS A 88 0.42 -4.76 -16.15
C LYS A 88 1.92 -4.49 -16.35
N THR A 89 2.39 -3.30 -15.99
CA THR A 89 3.80 -2.92 -16.07
C THR A 89 4.43 -2.62 -14.71
N GLY A 90 3.73 -2.96 -13.61
CA GLY A 90 4.23 -2.76 -12.25
C GLY A 90 4.13 -1.32 -11.73
N ARG A 91 3.22 -0.51 -12.28
CA ARG A 91 3.04 0.88 -11.85
C ARG A 91 2.07 1.06 -10.67
N GLY A 92 1.66 -0.05 -10.07
CA GLY A 92 0.85 -0.03 -8.86
C GLY A 92 -0.66 -0.11 -9.11
N VAL A 93 -1.40 0.14 -8.05
CA VAL A 93 -2.88 0.01 -8.04
C VAL A 93 -3.58 0.98 -8.98
N PRO A 94 -3.10 2.22 -9.18
CA PRO A 94 -3.69 3.10 -10.20
C PRO A 94 -3.63 2.52 -11.62
N GLU A 95 -2.53 1.84 -11.99
CA GLU A 95 -2.44 1.13 -13.27
C GLU A 95 -3.38 -0.08 -13.31
N TYR A 96 -3.42 -0.86 -12.24
CA TYR A 96 -4.29 -2.05 -12.13
C TYR A 96 -5.76 -1.72 -12.41
N HIS A 97 -6.23 -0.57 -11.92
CA HIS A 97 -7.59 -0.08 -12.15
C HIS A 97 -7.75 0.85 -13.36
N GLY A 98 -6.68 1.19 -14.09
CA GLY A 98 -6.73 2.07 -15.25
C GLY A 98 -7.05 3.54 -14.92
N VAL A 99 -6.66 4.02 -13.74
CA VAL A 99 -6.98 5.37 -13.22
C VAL A 99 -5.74 6.20 -12.88
N MET A 100 -4.60 5.94 -13.53
CA MET A 100 -3.33 6.61 -13.23
C MET A 100 -3.39 8.14 -13.32
N ASP A 101 -4.15 8.67 -14.25
CA ASP A 101 -4.34 10.10 -14.49
C ASP A 101 -5.31 10.78 -13.51
N ARG A 102 -6.02 10.00 -12.70
CA ARG A 102 -6.99 10.48 -11.70
C ARG A 102 -6.44 10.51 -10.26
N VAL A 103 -5.22 10.01 -10.06
CA VAL A 103 -4.55 10.03 -8.76
C VAL A 103 -3.62 11.25 -8.69
N ASP A 104 -3.76 12.06 -7.66
CA ASP A 104 -3.04 13.33 -7.52
C ASP A 104 -1.67 13.18 -6.87
N ILE A 105 -1.56 12.24 -5.91
CA ILE A 105 -0.35 12.02 -5.11
C ILE A 105 -0.14 10.52 -4.96
N VAL A 106 1.09 10.09 -5.24
CA VAL A 106 1.55 8.71 -5.00
C VAL A 106 2.75 8.75 -4.08
N THR A 107 2.72 7.95 -3.02
CA THR A 107 3.89 7.67 -2.19
C THR A 107 4.39 6.26 -2.41
N GLY A 108 5.69 6.06 -2.26
CA GLY A 108 6.32 4.76 -2.40
C GLY A 108 7.59 4.65 -1.59
N THR A 109 8.04 3.42 -1.36
CA THR A 109 9.26 3.12 -0.61
C THR A 109 10.33 2.51 -1.50
N LEU A 110 11.58 2.80 -1.18
CA LEU A 110 12.77 2.16 -1.75
C LEU A 110 13.30 1.04 -0.85
N GLY A 111 12.60 0.75 0.25
CA GLY A 111 12.98 -0.28 1.23
C GLY A 111 12.28 -1.63 1.06
N LYS A 112 11.50 -1.82 -0.01
CA LYS A 112 10.77 -3.05 -0.32
C LYS A 112 11.11 -3.55 -1.74
N ALA A 113 10.12 -3.77 -2.60
CA ALA A 113 10.33 -4.28 -3.97
C ALA A 113 11.23 -3.39 -4.84
N LEU A 114 11.23 -2.08 -4.61
CA LEU A 114 12.04 -1.13 -5.38
C LEU A 114 13.48 -0.97 -4.86
N GLY A 115 14.13 -2.07 -4.49
CA GLY A 115 15.56 -2.14 -4.25
C GLY A 115 15.99 -2.58 -2.84
N GLY A 116 15.08 -2.68 -1.88
CA GLY A 116 15.34 -3.31 -0.57
C GLY A 116 16.30 -2.56 0.36
N ALA A 117 16.59 -1.27 0.10
CA ALA A 117 17.50 -0.48 0.93
C ALA A 117 16.71 0.35 1.96
N MET A 118 16.58 1.65 1.72
CA MET A 118 15.86 2.55 2.60
C MET A 118 15.36 3.79 1.85
N GLY A 119 14.50 4.56 2.51
CA GLY A 119 13.98 5.79 1.96
C GLY A 119 12.71 5.58 1.15
N GLY A 120 12.24 6.63 0.53
CA GLY A 120 11.01 6.64 -0.24
C GLY A 120 10.89 7.91 -1.07
N TYR A 121 9.78 8.01 -1.77
CA TYR A 121 9.50 9.12 -2.66
C TYR A 121 8.04 9.52 -2.58
N THR A 122 7.78 10.76 -2.96
CA THR A 122 6.44 11.26 -3.24
C THR A 122 6.43 11.82 -4.65
N THR A 123 5.48 11.41 -5.46
CA THR A 123 5.27 11.92 -6.81
C THR A 123 3.81 12.31 -7.00
N GLY A 124 3.50 13.10 -8.01
CA GLY A 124 2.14 13.58 -8.27
C GLY A 124 2.12 14.81 -9.14
N LYS A 125 1.02 15.57 -9.08
CA LYS A 125 0.87 16.81 -9.84
C LYS A 125 2.00 17.79 -9.51
N LYS A 126 2.53 18.45 -10.53
CA LYS A 126 3.70 19.34 -10.44
C LYS A 126 3.53 20.39 -9.35
N GLU A 127 2.38 21.04 -9.28
CA GLU A 127 2.09 22.10 -8.33
C GLU A 127 2.15 21.62 -6.88
N ILE A 128 1.70 20.39 -6.63
CA ILE A 128 1.76 19.73 -5.31
C ILE A 128 3.21 19.45 -4.95
N ILE A 129 3.98 18.87 -5.86
CA ILE A 129 5.40 18.53 -5.62
C ILE A 129 6.24 19.78 -5.41
N GLU A 130 6.02 20.83 -6.19
CA GLU A 130 6.70 22.12 -5.99
C GLU A 130 6.37 22.72 -4.63
N MET A 131 5.10 22.68 -4.21
CA MET A 131 4.70 23.14 -2.88
C MET A 131 5.35 22.29 -1.77
N LEU A 132 5.39 20.97 -1.90
CA LEU A 132 6.04 20.09 -0.92
C LEU A 132 7.53 20.41 -0.78
N ARG A 133 8.24 20.66 -1.88
CA ARG A 133 9.65 21.05 -1.87
C ARG A 133 9.90 22.35 -1.11
N GLN A 134 8.93 23.26 -1.07
CA GLN A 134 9.05 24.55 -0.38
C GLN A 134 8.53 24.52 1.07
N ARG A 135 7.67 23.55 1.42
CA ARG A 135 6.92 23.57 2.67
C ARG A 135 7.05 22.31 3.53
N SER A 136 7.46 21.20 2.94
CA SER A 136 7.61 19.94 3.70
C SER A 136 8.84 20.01 4.60
N ARG A 137 8.61 20.10 5.91
CA ARG A 137 9.69 20.19 6.90
C ARG A 137 10.67 19.00 6.85
N PRO A 138 10.24 17.74 6.72
CA PRO A 138 11.17 16.64 6.56
C PRO A 138 12.09 16.81 5.33
N TYR A 139 11.56 17.27 4.22
CA TYR A 139 12.36 17.52 3.02
C TYR A 139 13.35 18.67 3.20
N LEU A 140 12.94 19.74 3.87
CA LEU A 140 13.76 20.95 4.02
C LEU A 140 14.85 20.80 5.10
N PHE A 141 14.58 20.04 6.15
CA PHE A 141 15.41 20.02 7.37
C PHE A 141 16.04 18.67 7.69
N SER A 142 15.71 17.61 6.94
CA SER A 142 16.37 16.31 7.05
C SER A 142 17.43 16.16 5.95
N ASN A 143 18.39 15.27 6.16
CA ASN A 143 19.37 14.94 5.15
C ASN A 143 18.73 14.22 3.96
N SER A 144 19.27 14.42 2.77
CA SER A 144 18.87 13.71 1.55
C SER A 144 19.21 12.22 1.65
N LEU A 145 18.57 11.41 0.80
CA LEU A 145 18.95 10.01 0.61
C LEU A 145 20.41 9.92 0.14
N ALA A 146 21.12 8.88 0.59
CA ALA A 146 22.48 8.64 0.15
C ALA A 146 22.53 8.43 -1.38
N PRO A 147 23.53 9.01 -2.07
CA PRO A 147 23.63 8.89 -3.54
C PRO A 147 23.64 7.45 -4.06
N SER A 148 24.22 6.52 -3.29
CA SER A 148 24.23 5.09 -3.63
C SER A 148 22.82 4.48 -3.68
N ILE A 149 21.94 4.89 -2.76
CA ILE A 149 20.53 4.45 -2.74
C ILE A 149 19.78 5.02 -3.95
N VAL A 150 19.99 6.29 -4.25
CA VAL A 150 19.36 6.93 -5.41
C VAL A 150 19.85 6.30 -6.71
N GLY A 151 21.15 6.02 -6.82
CA GLY A 151 21.73 5.33 -7.98
C GLY A 151 21.17 3.93 -8.18
N ALA A 152 21.04 3.15 -7.09
CA ALA A 152 20.41 1.84 -7.13
C ALA A 152 18.93 1.92 -7.53
N ALA A 153 18.17 2.86 -6.96
CA ALA A 153 16.76 3.05 -7.30
C ALA A 153 16.57 3.42 -8.78
N ASN A 154 17.38 4.32 -9.32
CA ASN A 154 17.33 4.65 -10.75
C ASN A 154 17.56 3.40 -11.61
N LYS A 155 18.55 2.55 -11.24
CA LYS A 155 18.79 1.30 -11.96
C LYS A 155 17.63 0.32 -11.87
N VAL A 156 16.94 0.25 -10.73
CA VAL A 156 15.72 -0.56 -10.56
C VAL A 156 14.62 -0.06 -11.50
N PHE A 157 14.42 1.26 -11.61
CA PHE A 157 13.43 1.81 -12.55
C PHE A 157 13.79 1.54 -14.01
N ASP A 158 15.08 1.57 -14.39
CA ASP A 158 15.52 1.17 -15.73
C ASP A 158 15.14 -0.29 -16.04
N ILE A 159 15.41 -1.21 -15.08
CA ILE A 159 15.08 -2.64 -15.21
C ILE A 159 13.57 -2.84 -15.36
N LEU A 160 12.77 -2.26 -14.47
CA LEU A 160 11.31 -2.36 -14.49
C LEU A 160 10.68 -1.75 -15.75
N SER A 161 11.32 -0.71 -16.30
CA SER A 161 10.84 -0.09 -17.54
C SER A 161 11.18 -0.89 -18.79
N SER A 162 12.16 -1.81 -18.70
CA SER A 162 12.64 -2.60 -19.84
C SER A 162 12.05 -4.01 -19.91
N SER A 163 11.52 -4.55 -18.80
CA SER A 163 11.03 -5.93 -18.73
C SER A 163 9.97 -6.10 -17.64
N THR A 164 8.99 -6.97 -17.89
CA THR A 164 7.98 -7.42 -16.92
C THR A 164 8.29 -8.82 -16.36
N GLU A 165 9.38 -9.44 -16.77
CA GLU A 165 9.70 -10.87 -16.48
C GLU A 165 9.62 -11.20 -14.98
N LEU A 166 10.21 -10.36 -14.12
CA LEU A 166 10.19 -10.59 -12.68
C LEU A 166 8.79 -10.44 -12.07
N ARG A 167 8.01 -9.49 -12.59
CA ARG A 167 6.62 -9.28 -12.22
C ARG A 167 5.76 -10.48 -12.62
N ASP A 168 5.90 -10.93 -13.86
CA ASP A 168 5.13 -12.04 -14.42
C ASP A 168 5.45 -13.33 -13.64
N LYS A 169 6.74 -13.57 -13.34
CA LYS A 169 7.17 -14.68 -12.49
C LYS A 169 6.56 -14.61 -11.08
N LEU A 170 6.45 -13.41 -10.48
CA LEU A 170 5.82 -13.24 -9.17
C LEU A 170 4.33 -13.59 -9.24
N GLU A 171 3.63 -13.17 -10.30
CA GLU A 171 2.22 -13.49 -10.52
C GLU A 171 2.00 -15.00 -10.65
N ASP A 172 2.79 -15.69 -11.48
CA ASP A 172 2.76 -17.14 -11.64
C ASP A 172 3.02 -17.87 -10.31
N ASN A 173 4.05 -17.44 -9.57
CA ASN A 173 4.36 -18.01 -8.25
C ASN A 173 3.23 -17.79 -7.25
N THR A 174 2.61 -16.63 -7.27
CA THR A 174 1.48 -16.28 -6.39
C THR A 174 0.28 -17.18 -6.65
N ASN A 175 -0.08 -17.35 -7.93
CA ASN A 175 -1.20 -18.19 -8.34
C ASN A 175 -0.95 -19.66 -7.98
N TYR A 176 0.26 -20.16 -8.26
CA TYR A 176 0.67 -21.51 -7.88
C TYR A 176 0.60 -21.71 -6.37
N PHE A 177 1.15 -20.77 -5.59
CA PHE A 177 1.16 -20.89 -4.14
C PHE A 177 -0.26 -20.87 -3.56
N LYS A 178 -1.11 -19.95 -4.01
CA LYS A 178 -2.52 -19.88 -3.57
C LYS A 178 -3.26 -21.17 -3.85
N GLU A 179 -3.13 -21.73 -5.05
CA GLU A 179 -3.75 -23.02 -5.40
C GLU A 179 -3.29 -24.14 -4.45
N LYS A 180 -1.98 -24.28 -4.24
CA LYS A 180 -1.42 -25.37 -3.44
C LYS A 180 -1.73 -25.26 -1.94
N ILE A 181 -1.65 -24.05 -1.39
CA ILE A 181 -1.88 -23.84 0.04
C ILE A 181 -3.37 -24.06 0.42
N VAL A 182 -4.29 -23.63 -0.45
CA VAL A 182 -5.72 -23.90 -0.29
C VAL A 182 -6.02 -25.39 -0.44
N ALA A 183 -5.43 -26.05 -1.45
CA ALA A 183 -5.58 -27.50 -1.63
C ALA A 183 -5.02 -28.32 -0.45
N ALA A 184 -4.01 -27.77 0.26
CA ALA A 184 -3.48 -28.37 1.49
C ALA A 184 -4.39 -28.14 2.72
N GLY A 185 -5.52 -27.44 2.59
CA GLY A 185 -6.51 -27.26 3.64
C GLY A 185 -6.26 -26.05 4.54
N PHE A 186 -5.36 -25.15 4.17
CA PHE A 186 -5.17 -23.92 4.92
C PHE A 186 -6.27 -22.89 4.58
N ASP A 187 -6.69 -22.15 5.60
CA ASP A 187 -7.54 -20.99 5.44
C ASP A 187 -6.71 -19.78 5.02
N VAL A 188 -7.00 -19.26 3.85
CA VAL A 188 -6.28 -18.15 3.22
C VAL A 188 -7.24 -17.00 3.00
N LYS A 189 -6.83 -15.80 3.40
CA LYS A 189 -7.60 -14.62 3.08
C LYS A 189 -7.53 -14.38 1.56
N GLU A 190 -8.70 -14.26 0.92
CA GLU A 190 -8.79 -13.97 -0.50
C GLU A 190 -8.24 -12.58 -0.83
N GLY A 191 -7.68 -12.42 -2.01
CA GLY A 191 -7.12 -11.16 -2.52
C GLY A 191 -6.32 -11.38 -3.80
N ASP A 192 -6.14 -10.34 -4.59
CA ASP A 192 -5.45 -10.41 -5.90
C ASP A 192 -3.97 -10.04 -5.81
N SER A 193 -3.49 -9.62 -4.64
CA SER A 193 -2.09 -9.28 -4.47
C SER A 193 -1.21 -10.52 -4.18
N PRO A 194 0.13 -10.42 -4.33
CA PRO A 194 1.06 -11.46 -3.93
C PRO A 194 1.18 -11.65 -2.41
N ILE A 195 0.55 -10.82 -1.61
CA ILE A 195 0.47 -11.00 -0.16
C ILE A 195 -0.62 -12.02 0.12
N VAL A 196 -0.26 -13.15 0.70
CA VAL A 196 -1.14 -14.30 0.92
C VAL A 196 -1.21 -14.60 2.41
N PRO A 197 -2.14 -14.00 3.17
CA PRO A 197 -2.27 -14.24 4.59
C PRO A 197 -2.86 -15.64 4.86
N ILE A 198 -2.11 -16.47 5.58
CA ILE A 198 -2.56 -17.79 6.05
C ILE A 198 -3.13 -17.60 7.45
N MET A 199 -4.44 -17.80 7.59
CA MET A 199 -5.15 -17.52 8.81
C MET A 199 -4.94 -18.64 9.86
N LEU A 200 -4.32 -18.28 10.97
CA LEU A 200 -4.05 -19.21 12.09
C LEU A 200 -4.85 -18.86 13.34
N TYR A 201 -5.38 -17.63 13.40
CA TYR A 201 -6.26 -17.11 14.45
C TYR A 201 -5.64 -17.00 15.85
N ASP A 202 -4.78 -17.93 16.26
CA ASP A 202 -4.09 -17.97 17.55
C ASP A 202 -2.67 -17.41 17.48
N ALA A 203 -2.31 -16.52 18.38
CA ALA A 203 -1.02 -15.83 18.36
C ALA A 203 0.17 -16.77 18.64
N ALA A 204 0.00 -17.70 19.61
CA ALA A 204 1.05 -18.65 19.95
C ALA A 204 1.28 -19.67 18.80
N LEU A 205 0.19 -20.11 18.16
CA LEU A 205 0.26 -20.96 16.99
C LEU A 205 0.97 -20.26 15.84
N SER A 206 0.62 -18.99 15.57
CA SER A 206 1.23 -18.18 14.50
C SER A 206 2.76 -18.05 14.70
N GLN A 207 3.20 -17.74 15.91
CA GLN A 207 4.63 -17.67 16.21
C GLN A 207 5.31 -19.03 16.03
N LYS A 208 4.74 -20.09 16.61
CA LYS A 208 5.29 -21.45 16.51
C LYS A 208 5.38 -21.92 15.06
N PHE A 209 4.37 -21.61 14.25
CA PHE A 209 4.34 -21.97 12.84
C PHE A 209 5.46 -21.27 12.07
N ALA A 210 5.66 -19.96 12.28
CA ALA A 210 6.76 -19.20 11.70
C ALA A 210 8.14 -19.75 12.11
N ASP A 211 8.33 -20.13 13.39
CA ASP A 211 9.57 -20.72 13.89
C ASP A 211 9.87 -22.10 13.26
N LEU A 212 8.83 -22.89 12.99
CA LEU A 212 8.99 -24.20 12.31
C LEU A 212 9.31 -24.00 10.82
N LEU A 213 8.63 -23.08 10.13
CA LEU A 213 8.92 -22.76 8.74
C LEU A 213 10.36 -22.29 8.55
N LEU A 214 10.88 -21.48 9.49
CA LEU A 214 12.26 -21.03 9.43
C LEU A 214 13.25 -22.19 9.50
N LYS A 215 12.98 -23.25 10.29
CA LYS A 215 13.81 -24.47 10.36
C LYS A 215 13.79 -25.25 9.05
N GLU A 216 12.71 -25.18 8.30
CA GLU A 216 12.56 -25.77 6.97
C GLU A 216 13.10 -24.85 5.85
N GLY A 217 13.74 -23.73 6.19
CA GLY A 217 14.32 -22.79 5.24
C GLY A 217 13.32 -21.79 4.62
N VAL A 218 12.11 -21.70 5.17
CA VAL A 218 11.09 -20.76 4.73
C VAL A 218 10.99 -19.62 5.74
N TYR A 219 11.34 -18.41 5.30
CA TYR A 219 11.17 -17.20 6.12
C TYR A 219 9.78 -16.63 5.96
N ALA A 220 8.97 -16.76 7.02
CA ALA A 220 7.65 -16.17 7.13
C ALA A 220 7.50 -15.55 8.53
N ILE A 221 6.70 -14.48 8.64
CA ILE A 221 6.49 -13.78 9.91
C ILE A 221 5.06 -13.99 10.36
N GLY A 222 4.89 -14.34 11.64
CA GLY A 222 3.59 -14.39 12.28
C GLY A 222 3.12 -12.99 12.70
N PHE A 223 1.92 -12.60 12.26
CA PHE A 223 1.28 -11.36 12.68
C PHE A 223 0.15 -11.64 13.67
N PHE A 224 0.17 -10.96 14.81
CA PHE A 224 -0.81 -11.08 15.87
C PHE A 224 -1.02 -9.74 16.58
N TYR A 225 -1.94 -9.69 17.52
CA TYR A 225 -2.19 -8.45 18.28
C TYR A 225 -0.91 -7.87 18.91
N PRO A 226 -0.66 -6.55 18.82
CA PRO A 226 -1.57 -5.49 18.36
C PRO A 226 -1.52 -5.16 16.86
N VAL A 227 -0.69 -5.84 16.06
CA VAL A 227 -0.52 -5.56 14.63
C VAL A 227 -1.78 -5.91 13.84
N VAL A 228 -2.43 -7.00 14.22
CA VAL A 228 -3.74 -7.41 13.71
C VAL A 228 -4.71 -7.61 14.87
N PRO A 229 -6.03 -7.60 14.67
CA PRO A 229 -7.01 -7.76 15.75
C PRO A 229 -6.83 -9.09 16.49
N LYS A 230 -7.23 -9.12 17.77
CA LYS A 230 -7.24 -10.36 18.57
C LYS A 230 -8.11 -11.43 17.88
N GLY A 231 -7.62 -12.67 17.85
CA GLY A 231 -8.29 -13.79 17.16
C GLY A 231 -8.19 -13.73 15.64
N LYS A 232 -7.30 -12.92 15.08
CA LYS A 232 -7.05 -12.78 13.63
C LYS A 232 -5.56 -12.94 13.30
N ALA A 233 -4.82 -13.71 14.12
CA ALA A 233 -3.40 -14.01 13.86
C ALA A 233 -3.23 -14.78 12.55
N ARG A 234 -2.15 -14.49 11.86
CA ARG A 234 -1.87 -15.01 10.52
C ARG A 234 -0.37 -15.06 10.26
#